data_ad4316eab77f7cde1aedae2209bce3cf
#
_entry.id   ad4316eab77f7cde1aedae2209bce3cf
#
_cell.length_a   1.000
_cell.length_b   1.000
_cell.length_c   1.000
_cell.angle_alpha   90.00
_cell.angle_beta   90.00
_cell.angle_gamma   90.00
#
_symmetry.space_group_name_H-M   'P 1'
#
loop_
_entity.id
_entity.type
_entity.pdbx_description
1 polymer ?
#
loop_
_entity_poly.entity_id
_entity_poly.type
_entity_poly.pdbx_seq_one_letter_code
_entity_poly.pdbx_strand_id
1 'polypeptide(L)'
;RLRMVQHWQELRKPKELSRMELIELAMQAERERIALENKVEQLQPKADAYEILSGAKGSASIRVASGELKVPEKKFIQWLLDNDWAYREGNRTDGKLLPHAHRKEQGYLELVSVVTYNTGEAVARSQTKVTQKGLARLAQIFSKNRALLTHKKPH
;
A
#
# COMPACT_ATOMS: atom_id res chain seq x y z
N ARG A 1 10.62 47.07 -46.78
CA ARG A 1 11.42 47.05 -45.54
C ARG A 1 10.58 47.11 -44.27
N LEU A 2 9.53 47.92 -44.25
CA LEU A 2 8.62 48.02 -43.09
C LEU A 2 7.89 46.70 -42.77
N ARG A 3 7.53 45.92 -43.78
CA ARG A 3 6.88 44.62 -43.59
C ARG A 3 7.77 43.57 -42.94
N MET A 4 9.07 43.58 -43.23
CA MET A 4 10.03 42.66 -42.58
C MET A 4 10.23 42.99 -41.12
N VAL A 5 10.29 44.27 -40.75
CA VAL A 5 10.45 44.70 -39.35
C VAL A 5 9.24 44.33 -38.52
N GLN A 6 8.02 44.47 -39.05
CA GLN A 6 6.79 44.05 -38.37
C GLN A 6 6.75 42.53 -38.17
N HIS A 7 7.13 41.76 -39.18
CA HIS A 7 7.19 40.30 -39.09
C HIS A 7 8.19 39.83 -38.04
N TRP A 8 9.37 40.47 -37.97
CA TRP A 8 10.35 40.18 -36.93
C TRP A 8 9.88 40.58 -35.53
N GLN A 9 9.12 41.63 -35.39
CA GLN A 9 8.51 42.02 -34.11
C GLN A 9 7.45 41.04 -33.66
N GLU A 10 6.66 40.52 -34.56
CA GLU A 10 5.68 39.48 -34.28
C GLU A 10 6.32 38.16 -33.85
N LEU A 11 7.44 37.77 -34.47
CA LEU A 11 8.19 36.58 -34.08
C LEU A 11 8.97 36.76 -32.79
N ARG A 12 9.36 37.97 -32.42
CA ARG A 12 10.08 38.27 -31.19
C ARG A 12 9.17 38.51 -30.00
N LYS A 13 7.88 38.79 -30.21
CA LYS A 13 6.95 38.81 -29.08
C LYS A 13 6.90 37.38 -28.52
N PRO A 14 7.40 37.14 -27.27
CA PRO A 14 7.04 35.92 -26.60
C PRO A 14 5.52 35.87 -26.69
N LYS A 15 4.95 34.74 -26.95
CA LYS A 15 3.49 34.55 -26.90
C LYS A 15 3.04 35.08 -25.53
N GLU A 16 2.73 36.36 -25.46
CA GLU A 16 2.03 36.89 -24.32
C GLU A 16 0.69 36.17 -24.30
N LEU A 17 0.62 35.18 -23.43
CA LEU A 17 -0.64 34.60 -23.06
C LEU A 17 -1.59 35.74 -22.75
N SER A 18 -2.72 35.81 -23.42
CA SER A 18 -3.73 36.81 -23.11
C SER A 18 -4.03 36.74 -21.61
N ARG A 19 -4.46 37.82 -21.00
CA ARG A 19 -4.86 37.82 -19.58
C ARG A 19 -5.86 36.70 -19.27
N MET A 20 -6.73 36.40 -20.21
CA MET A 20 -7.71 35.32 -20.08
C MET A 20 -7.04 33.95 -20.02
N GLU A 21 -6.04 33.69 -20.86
CA GLU A 21 -5.29 32.42 -20.84
C GLU A 21 -4.48 32.25 -19.55
N LEU A 22 -3.87 33.32 -19.04
CA LEU A 22 -3.17 33.31 -17.75
C LEU A 22 -4.12 33.01 -16.60
N ILE A 23 -5.31 33.60 -16.61
CA ILE A 23 -6.35 33.36 -15.60
C ILE A 23 -6.83 31.92 -15.67
N GLU A 24 -7.07 31.39 -16.87
CA GLU A 24 -7.47 29.99 -17.06
C GLU A 24 -6.41 29.03 -16.55
N LEU A 25 -5.13 29.24 -16.86
CA LEU A 25 -4.03 28.42 -16.35
C LEU A 25 -3.93 28.47 -14.83
N ALA A 26 -4.08 29.68 -14.25
CA ALA A 26 -4.06 29.87 -12.81
C ALA A 26 -5.26 29.16 -12.13
N MET A 27 -6.45 29.23 -12.73
CA MET A 27 -7.64 28.53 -12.24
C MET A 27 -7.49 27.03 -12.35
N GLN A 28 -6.93 26.53 -13.42
CA GLN A 28 -6.65 25.11 -13.61
C GLN A 28 -5.66 24.58 -12.58
N ALA A 29 -4.54 25.32 -12.34
CA ALA A 29 -3.57 24.98 -11.32
C ALA A 29 -4.19 24.97 -9.91
N GLU A 30 -5.05 25.92 -9.58
CA GLU A 30 -5.78 25.96 -8.31
C GLU A 30 -6.74 24.79 -8.15
N ARG A 31 -7.47 24.42 -9.20
CA ARG A 31 -8.37 23.27 -9.19
C ARG A 31 -7.60 21.97 -8.96
N GLU A 32 -6.45 21.80 -9.61
CA GLU A 32 -5.58 20.64 -9.41
C GLU A 32 -5.02 20.60 -7.98
N ARG A 33 -4.61 21.74 -7.44
CA ARG A 33 -4.13 21.87 -6.06
C ARG A 33 -5.22 21.47 -5.06
N ILE A 34 -6.42 22.00 -5.21
CA ILE A 34 -7.57 21.68 -4.35
C ILE A 34 -7.94 20.21 -4.45
N ALA A 35 -7.93 19.64 -5.65
CA ALA A 35 -8.20 18.22 -5.86
C ALA A 35 -7.16 17.32 -5.18
N LEU A 36 -5.88 17.70 -5.22
CA LEU A 36 -4.79 17.00 -4.54
C LEU A 36 -4.89 17.14 -3.02
N GLU A 37 -5.19 18.33 -2.50
CA GLU A 37 -5.41 18.56 -1.08
C GLU A 37 -6.58 17.72 -0.55
N ASN A 38 -7.70 17.67 -1.26
CA ASN A 38 -8.84 16.84 -0.91
C ASN A 38 -8.49 15.34 -0.91
N LYS A 39 -7.67 14.90 -1.86
CA LYS A 39 -7.17 13.52 -1.86
C LYS A 39 -6.27 13.23 -0.67
N VAL A 40 -5.39 14.17 -0.30
CA VAL A 40 -4.53 14.03 0.88
C VAL A 40 -5.38 13.99 2.14
N GLU A 41 -6.37 14.87 2.30
CA GLU A 41 -7.29 14.87 3.43
C GLU A 41 -8.11 13.57 3.53
N GLN A 42 -8.53 12.99 2.41
CA GLN A 42 -9.22 11.70 2.40
C GLN A 42 -8.31 10.52 2.73
N LEU A 43 -7.04 10.60 2.37
CA LEU A 43 -6.04 9.55 2.63
C LEU A 43 -5.45 9.66 4.04
N GLN A 44 -5.34 10.88 4.58
CA GLN A 44 -4.75 11.14 5.90
C GLN A 44 -5.48 10.41 7.04
N PRO A 45 -6.81 10.49 7.20
CA PRO A 45 -7.50 9.74 8.24
C PRO A 45 -7.36 8.22 8.09
N LYS A 46 -7.18 7.72 6.88
CA LYS A 46 -6.86 6.30 6.65
C LYS A 46 -5.44 5.98 7.10
N ALA A 47 -4.48 6.84 6.80
CA ALA A 47 -3.10 6.71 7.25
C ALA A 47 -3.02 6.84 8.78
N ASP A 48 -3.70 7.83 9.36
CA ASP A 48 -3.75 8.05 10.81
C ASP A 48 -4.46 6.90 11.55
N ALA A 49 -5.53 6.36 10.98
CA ALA A 49 -6.18 5.16 11.50
C ALA A 49 -5.25 3.94 11.43
N TYR A 50 -4.47 3.81 10.38
CA TYR A 50 -3.41 2.80 10.28
C TYR A 50 -2.30 3.05 11.31
N GLU A 51 -1.90 4.28 11.55
CA GLU A 51 -0.92 4.63 12.57
C GLU A 51 -1.45 4.39 13.99
N ILE A 52 -2.70 4.69 14.28
CA ILE A 52 -3.32 4.45 15.58
C ILE A 52 -3.47 2.95 15.85
N LEU A 53 -3.91 2.18 14.86
CA LEU A 53 -3.96 0.72 14.96
C LEU A 53 -2.56 0.10 15.04
N SER A 54 -1.59 0.77 14.46
CA SER A 54 -0.19 0.39 14.42
C SER A 54 0.63 0.98 15.55
N GLY A 55 0.15 1.97 16.26
CA GLY A 55 0.75 2.53 17.48
C GLY A 55 0.75 1.56 18.66
N ALA A 56 -0.03 0.49 18.60
CA ALA A 56 0.29 -0.72 19.31
C ALA A 56 1.60 -1.27 18.72
N LYS A 57 2.72 -0.87 19.28
CA LYS A 57 4.06 -1.34 18.99
C LYS A 57 4.04 -2.84 18.69
N GLY A 58 4.04 -3.21 17.44
CA GLY A 58 4.11 -4.62 17.14
C GLY A 58 3.46 -4.98 15.82
N SER A 59 4.12 -5.82 15.14
CA SER A 59 3.64 -6.57 14.01
C SER A 59 2.41 -7.37 14.37
N ALA A 60 1.43 -7.37 13.50
CA ALA A 60 0.20 -8.14 13.61
C ALA A 60 0.45 -9.61 13.24
N SER A 61 -0.18 -10.52 13.96
CA SER A 61 -0.20 -11.92 13.51
C SER A 61 -0.94 -12.07 12.20
N ILE A 62 -0.64 -13.12 11.45
CA ILE A 62 -1.31 -13.41 10.15
C ILE A 62 -2.84 -13.39 10.30
N ARG A 63 -3.35 -13.92 11.39
CA ARG A 63 -4.79 -13.96 11.69
C ARG A 63 -5.37 -12.56 11.89
N VAL A 64 -4.69 -11.71 12.65
CA VAL A 64 -5.12 -10.33 12.89
C VAL A 64 -5.04 -9.52 11.60
N ALA A 65 -3.94 -9.64 10.86
CA ALA A 65 -3.76 -8.98 9.57
C ALA A 65 -4.85 -9.37 8.55
N SER A 66 -5.22 -10.64 8.49
CA SER A 66 -6.29 -11.10 7.61
C SER A 66 -7.66 -10.50 8.00
N GLY A 67 -7.92 -10.35 9.29
CA GLY A 67 -9.12 -9.70 9.80
C GLY A 67 -9.18 -8.20 9.45
N GLU A 68 -8.08 -7.49 9.60
CA GLU A 68 -7.98 -6.06 9.24
C GLU A 68 -8.14 -5.83 7.74
N LEU A 69 -7.57 -6.71 6.92
CA LEU A 69 -7.71 -6.68 5.47
C LEU A 69 -9.08 -7.19 4.98
N LYS A 70 -9.91 -7.72 5.89
CA LYS A 70 -11.21 -8.34 5.58
C LYS A 70 -11.11 -9.46 4.54
N VAL A 71 -10.06 -10.24 4.63
CA VAL A 71 -9.78 -11.39 3.76
C VAL A 71 -9.80 -12.65 4.62
N PRO A 72 -10.44 -13.74 4.20
CA PRO A 72 -10.37 -15.00 4.91
C PRO A 72 -8.94 -15.48 5.09
N GLU A 73 -8.58 -15.92 6.31
CA GLU A 73 -7.21 -16.31 6.67
C GLU A 73 -6.59 -17.32 5.70
N LYS A 74 -7.37 -18.33 5.28
CA LYS A 74 -6.92 -19.34 4.31
C LYS A 74 -6.53 -18.72 2.96
N LYS A 75 -7.36 -17.79 2.45
CA LYS A 75 -7.08 -17.08 1.19
C LYS A 75 -5.90 -16.14 1.34
N PHE A 76 -5.76 -15.50 2.48
CA PHE A 76 -4.64 -14.62 2.78
C PHE A 76 -3.31 -15.39 2.81
N ILE A 77 -3.26 -16.52 3.51
CA ILE A 77 -2.08 -17.39 3.53
C ILE A 77 -1.76 -17.91 2.13
N GLN A 78 -2.76 -18.35 1.37
CA GLN A 78 -2.56 -18.81 0.00
C GLN A 78 -1.98 -17.71 -0.88
N TRP A 79 -2.50 -16.51 -0.77
CA TRP A 79 -1.98 -15.35 -1.49
C TRP A 79 -0.53 -15.05 -1.14
N LEU A 80 -0.15 -15.11 0.15
CA LEU A 80 1.23 -14.91 0.60
C LEU A 80 2.18 -15.96 0.01
N LEU A 81 1.72 -17.20 -0.12
CA LEU A 81 2.49 -18.28 -0.73
C LEU A 81 2.63 -18.09 -2.25
N ASP A 82 1.55 -17.73 -2.94
CA ASP A 82 1.52 -17.55 -4.39
C ASP A 82 2.32 -16.34 -4.89
N ASN A 83 2.49 -15.33 -4.04
CA ASN A 83 3.21 -14.10 -4.37
C ASN A 83 4.62 -14.01 -3.74
N ASP A 84 5.17 -15.11 -3.29
CA ASP A 84 6.52 -15.18 -2.71
C ASP A 84 6.75 -14.22 -1.53
N TRP A 85 5.72 -14.02 -0.72
CA TRP A 85 5.84 -13.28 0.54
C TRP A 85 6.27 -14.18 1.68
N ALA A 86 5.73 -15.38 1.70
CA ALA A 86 6.03 -16.39 2.70
C ALA A 86 6.14 -17.77 2.05
N TYR A 87 6.75 -18.70 2.74
CA TYR A 87 6.86 -20.10 2.33
C TYR A 87 6.58 -21.02 3.53
N ARG A 88 6.28 -22.26 3.26
CA ARG A 88 6.10 -23.27 4.30
C ARG A 88 7.38 -24.06 4.51
N GLU A 89 7.77 -24.20 5.77
CA GLU A 89 8.91 -25.02 6.15
C GLU A 89 8.69 -26.48 5.78
N GLY A 90 9.68 -27.09 5.13
CA GLY A 90 9.63 -28.50 4.73
C GLY A 90 8.70 -28.81 3.58
N ASN A 91 8.21 -27.81 2.85
CA ASN A 91 7.29 -27.95 1.72
C ASN A 91 6.01 -28.77 2.04
N ARG A 92 5.59 -28.75 3.29
CA ARG A 92 4.40 -29.43 3.81
C ARG A 92 3.25 -28.46 3.97
N THR A 93 2.03 -28.95 3.76
CA THR A 93 0.80 -28.14 3.89
C THR A 93 0.57 -27.65 5.32
N ASP A 94 1.08 -28.38 6.31
CA ASP A 94 1.03 -28.10 7.75
C ASP A 94 2.31 -27.47 8.30
N GLY A 95 3.32 -27.24 7.43
CA GLY A 95 4.58 -26.61 7.80
C GLY A 95 4.40 -25.19 8.32
N LYS A 96 5.33 -24.75 9.17
CA LYS A 96 5.36 -23.37 9.66
C LYS A 96 5.45 -22.39 8.50
N LEU A 97 4.68 -21.32 8.58
CA LEU A 97 4.75 -20.22 7.62
C LEU A 97 5.95 -19.33 7.99
N LEU A 98 6.90 -19.23 7.09
CA LEU A 98 8.12 -18.44 7.24
C LEU A 98 8.16 -17.32 6.20
N PRO A 99 8.63 -16.12 6.56
CA PRO A 99 8.77 -15.03 5.61
C PRO A 99 9.94 -15.26 4.67
N HIS A 100 9.78 -14.95 3.38
CA HIS A 100 10.90 -14.90 2.45
C HIS A 100 11.91 -13.83 2.88
N ALA A 101 13.20 -14.12 2.70
CA ALA A 101 14.30 -13.25 3.12
C ALA A 101 14.16 -11.83 2.57
N HIS A 102 13.86 -11.68 1.29
CA HIS A 102 13.68 -10.38 0.65
C HIS A 102 12.50 -9.57 1.23
N ARG A 103 11.42 -10.24 1.66
CA ARG A 103 10.27 -9.56 2.31
C ARG A 103 10.58 -9.15 3.74
N LYS A 104 11.41 -9.93 4.42
CA LYS A 104 11.94 -9.59 5.74
C LYS A 104 12.88 -8.38 5.66
N GLU A 105 13.78 -8.36 4.68
CA GLU A 105 14.70 -7.23 4.43
C GLU A 105 13.95 -5.94 4.05
N GLN A 106 12.89 -6.04 3.26
CA GLN A 106 12.02 -4.92 2.95
C GLN A 106 11.21 -4.41 4.15
N GLY A 107 11.18 -5.16 5.24
CA GLY A 107 10.47 -4.82 6.45
C GLY A 107 8.95 -5.01 6.35
N TYR A 108 8.47 -5.88 5.46
CA TYR A 108 7.03 -6.19 5.33
C TYR A 108 6.59 -7.32 6.25
N LEU A 109 7.46 -8.28 6.47
CA LEU A 109 7.23 -9.41 7.35
C LEU A 109 8.39 -9.53 8.33
N GLU A 110 8.11 -10.04 9.51
CA GLU A 110 9.12 -10.36 10.50
C GLU A 110 8.86 -11.73 11.13
N LEU A 111 9.91 -12.33 11.62
CA LEU A 111 9.86 -13.59 12.38
C LEU A 111 10.11 -13.29 13.85
N VAL A 112 9.11 -13.51 14.67
CA VAL A 112 9.18 -13.25 16.11
C VAL A 112 9.09 -14.57 16.87
N SER A 113 9.94 -14.74 17.87
CA SER A 113 9.83 -15.88 18.78
C SER A 113 8.80 -15.55 19.86
N VAL A 114 7.72 -16.31 19.89
CA VAL A 114 6.66 -16.19 20.88
C VAL A 114 6.78 -17.38 21.83
N VAL A 115 6.82 -17.08 23.12
CA VAL A 115 6.78 -18.13 24.14
C VAL A 115 5.32 -18.48 24.41
N THR A 116 4.96 -19.71 24.10
CA THR A 116 3.65 -20.28 24.42
C THR A 116 3.80 -21.29 25.54
N TYR A 117 2.95 -21.19 26.54
CA TYR A 117 2.90 -22.17 27.61
C TYR A 117 1.95 -23.30 27.19
N ASN A 118 2.49 -24.48 27.01
CA ASN A 118 1.72 -25.68 26.74
C ASN A 118 1.97 -26.67 27.89
N THR A 119 0.91 -27.09 28.55
CA THR A 119 0.98 -28.03 29.69
C THR A 119 2.00 -27.67 30.79
N GLY A 120 2.24 -26.36 31.03
CA GLY A 120 3.15 -25.88 32.06
C GLY A 120 4.60 -25.66 31.63
N GLU A 121 4.95 -26.08 30.42
CA GLU A 121 6.28 -25.84 29.84
C GLU A 121 6.27 -24.64 28.88
N ALA A 122 7.28 -23.78 29.02
CA ALA A 122 7.49 -22.65 28.12
C ALA A 122 8.16 -23.12 26.82
N VAL A 123 7.41 -23.14 25.73
CA VAL A 123 7.92 -23.51 24.41
C VAL A 123 8.04 -22.26 23.55
N ALA A 124 9.26 -21.95 23.14
CA ALA A 124 9.51 -20.87 22.17
C ALA A 124 9.15 -21.34 20.78
N ARG A 125 8.19 -20.66 20.15
CA ARG A 125 7.75 -20.91 18.76
C ARG A 125 8.00 -19.67 17.91
N SER A 126 8.60 -19.87 16.76
CA SER A 126 8.74 -18.80 15.76
C SER A 126 7.41 -18.58 15.09
N GLN A 127 6.96 -17.34 15.05
CA GLN A 127 5.73 -16.93 14.39
C GLN A 127 6.01 -15.81 13.39
N THR A 128 5.53 -15.97 12.18
CA THR A 128 5.57 -14.91 11.18
C THR A 128 4.52 -13.87 11.50
N LYS A 129 4.94 -12.63 11.57
CA LYS A 129 4.07 -11.47 11.78
C LYS A 129 4.19 -10.50 10.62
N VAL A 130 3.13 -9.78 10.35
CA VAL A 130 3.07 -8.72 9.35
C VAL A 130 3.40 -7.40 10.05
N THR A 131 4.41 -6.70 9.55
CA THR A 131 4.71 -5.36 10.05
C THR A 131 3.68 -4.36 9.56
N GLN A 132 3.63 -3.19 10.17
CA GLN A 132 2.74 -2.11 9.76
C GLN A 132 2.96 -1.69 8.30
N LYS A 133 4.23 -1.60 7.91
CA LYS A 133 4.63 -1.33 6.53
C LYS A 133 4.11 -2.42 5.58
N GLY A 134 4.21 -3.68 6.01
CA GLY A 134 3.66 -4.82 5.28
C GLY A 134 2.15 -4.76 5.17
N LEU A 135 1.47 -4.44 6.27
CA LEU A 135 0.02 -4.31 6.31
C LEU A 135 -0.49 -3.20 5.38
N ALA A 136 0.14 -2.03 5.42
CA ALA A 136 -0.18 -0.92 4.52
C ALA A 136 0.01 -1.31 3.05
N ARG A 137 1.09 -2.02 2.74
CA ARG A 137 1.35 -2.49 1.39
C ARG A 137 0.33 -3.52 0.92
N LEU A 138 -0.01 -4.47 1.79
CA LEU A 138 -1.03 -5.48 1.52
C LEU A 138 -2.42 -4.85 1.34
N ALA A 139 -2.77 -3.86 2.16
CA ALA A 139 -4.01 -3.12 2.01
C ALA A 139 -4.12 -2.43 0.65
N GLN A 140 -3.03 -1.84 0.16
CA GLN A 140 -2.98 -1.25 -1.19
C GLN A 140 -3.17 -2.30 -2.29
N ILE A 141 -2.52 -3.45 -2.17
CA ILE A 141 -2.62 -4.54 -3.14
C ILE A 141 -4.04 -5.10 -3.15
N PHE A 142 -4.60 -5.39 -1.99
CA PHE A 142 -5.95 -5.96 -1.86
C PHE A 142 -7.05 -4.96 -2.23
N SER A 143 -6.86 -3.67 -2.01
CA SER A 143 -7.81 -2.66 -2.48
C SER A 143 -7.91 -2.62 -4.00
N LYS A 144 -6.78 -2.79 -4.69
CA LYS A 144 -6.74 -2.87 -6.16
C LYS A 144 -7.30 -4.19 -6.70
N ASN A 145 -7.09 -5.27 -5.97
CA ASN A 145 -7.44 -6.63 -6.41
C ASN A 145 -8.69 -7.20 -5.72
N ARG A 146 -9.49 -6.35 -5.10
CA ARG A 146 -10.69 -6.79 -4.36
C ARG A 146 -11.64 -7.63 -5.21
N ALA A 147 -11.70 -7.35 -6.50
CA ALA A 147 -12.47 -8.13 -7.46
C ALA A 147 -11.98 -9.57 -7.63
N LEU A 148 -10.68 -9.82 -7.49
CA LEU A 148 -10.07 -11.15 -7.64
C LEU A 148 -10.30 -12.04 -6.40
N LEU A 149 -10.51 -11.44 -5.24
CA LEU A 149 -10.71 -12.16 -3.98
C LEU A 149 -12.19 -12.52 -3.73
N THR A 150 -13.09 -11.80 -4.39
CA THR A 150 -14.54 -12.01 -4.27
C THR A 150 -15.12 -12.99 -5.28
N HIS A 151 -14.34 -13.56 -6.18
CA HIS A 151 -14.79 -14.62 -7.06
C HIS A 151 -15.10 -15.88 -6.23
N LYS A 152 -16.29 -15.88 -5.66
CA LYS A 152 -17.02 -17.09 -5.32
C LYS A 152 -17.16 -17.86 -6.63
N LYS A 153 -16.52 -19.03 -6.73
CA LYS A 153 -16.78 -19.95 -7.83
C LYS A 153 -18.30 -20.10 -7.95
N PRO A 154 -18.88 -19.89 -9.13
CA PRO A 154 -20.26 -20.31 -9.33
C PRO A 154 -20.32 -21.82 -9.14
N HIS A 155 -21.23 -22.23 -8.32
CA HIS A 155 -21.57 -23.64 -8.18
C HIS A 155 -22.16 -24.15 -9.48
#